data_5d6c30a16d181c64b965bea9d9de1835
#
_entry.id   5d6c30a16d181c64b965bea9d9de1835
#
_cell.length_a   1.000
_cell.length_b   1.000
_cell.length_c   1.000
_cell.angle_alpha   90.00
_cell.angle_beta   90.00
_cell.angle_gamma   90.00
#
_symmetry.space_group_name_H-M   'P 1'
#
loop_
_entity.id
_entity.type
_entity.pdbx_description
1 polymer ?
#
loop_
_entity_poly.entity_id
_entity_poly.type
_entity_poly.pdbx_seq_one_letter_code
_entity_poly.pdbx_strand_id
1 'polypeptide(L)'
;MKPGEHLQVLRQAAKYTFSVNRKYTLLLIMNAFLSAVTGYIPIYFSARVIDSLVTGASVDTVIFYVGLTVGIVFTVNLLNTYISSEKDAAYSAMWRNEDWSFSEKSMQMAYASIEDPEVARLRYRVRLESQTGQNLFYLYRDMELFTEQVTRIAASAALTVSFFALPSVPVRFKLAIVAGLAITLAVQMYAARKTNELNRNFMAYSIDMNIISEHFLNYIEHYGAGKDIRLYDMGEFLGSSYLELNRDYCERGQKNSYIQAAWTLPAAILNTGLKSGIYAVLIYAALQGGITAGSIAKYAACIMMLAQNLTGVAQTVQSALDNNHYLRRYFSYFDIPNKMYQGSLTVEKRDDNEYYVEFRNVSFRYPNTKAYALSNVSLKFRIGEKLAIVGMNGSGKTTFIKLLCRLYDPTEGEILLNGVNIQKYDYDEYMSIFSVVFQD
;
A
#
# COMPACT_ATOMS: atom_id res chain seq x y z
N MET A 1 -1.28 -17.05 -3.50
CA MET A 1 0.19 -17.14 -3.27
C MET A 1 0.50 -18.26 -2.28
N LYS A 2 1.63 -18.95 -2.44
CA LYS A 2 2.11 -19.95 -1.46
C LYS A 2 2.70 -19.24 -0.23
N PRO A 3 2.70 -19.85 0.97
CA PRO A 3 3.22 -19.19 2.19
C PRO A 3 4.65 -18.63 2.06
N GLY A 4 5.53 -19.33 1.35
CA GLY A 4 6.91 -18.86 1.09
C GLY A 4 6.98 -17.60 0.22
N GLU A 5 6.07 -17.44 -0.74
CA GLU A 5 6.00 -16.26 -1.61
C GLU A 5 5.56 -15.02 -0.81
N HIS A 6 4.60 -15.19 0.11
CA HIS A 6 4.18 -14.11 1.00
C HIS A 6 5.33 -13.57 1.85
N LEU A 7 6.13 -14.47 2.42
CA LEU A 7 7.27 -14.09 3.25
C LEU A 7 8.35 -13.36 2.42
N GLN A 8 8.57 -13.80 1.18
CA GLN A 8 9.52 -13.16 0.27
C GLN A 8 9.09 -11.73 -0.06
N VAL A 9 7.81 -11.50 -0.39
CA VAL A 9 7.26 -10.18 -0.68
C VAL A 9 7.35 -9.27 0.55
N LEU A 10 7.00 -9.75 1.74
CA LEU A 10 7.11 -8.99 2.99
C LEU A 10 8.56 -8.62 3.29
N ARG A 11 9.52 -9.52 3.06
CA ARG A 11 10.95 -9.24 3.23
C ARG A 11 11.44 -8.18 2.23
N GLN A 12 11.01 -8.27 0.98
CA GLN A 12 11.33 -7.26 -0.05
C GLN A 12 10.73 -5.90 0.31
N ALA A 13 9.49 -5.88 0.77
CA ALA A 13 8.79 -4.68 1.22
C ALA A 13 9.48 -4.02 2.43
N ALA A 14 9.85 -4.79 3.44
CA ALA A 14 10.59 -4.29 4.61
C ALA A 14 11.95 -3.72 4.20
N LYS A 15 12.69 -4.40 3.31
CA LYS A 15 13.95 -3.89 2.78
C LYS A 15 13.75 -2.59 1.99
N TYR A 16 12.73 -2.53 1.16
CA TYR A 16 12.37 -1.34 0.40
C TYR A 16 12.08 -0.15 1.32
N THR A 17 11.20 -0.32 2.31
CA THR A 17 10.86 0.71 3.30
C THR A 17 12.12 1.28 3.97
N PHE A 18 13.02 0.39 4.39
CA PHE A 18 14.26 0.80 5.06
C PHE A 18 15.24 1.51 4.11
N SER A 19 15.27 1.14 2.83
CA SER A 19 16.14 1.75 1.83
C SER A 19 15.65 3.13 1.36
N VAL A 20 14.33 3.32 1.28
CA VAL A 20 13.72 4.58 0.80
C VAL A 20 13.85 5.69 1.83
N ASN A 21 13.55 5.41 3.10
CA ASN A 21 13.68 6.41 4.16
C ASN A 21 13.98 5.78 5.52
N ARG A 22 15.26 5.68 5.86
CA ARG A 22 15.71 5.14 7.14
C ARG A 22 15.22 5.95 8.34
N LYS A 23 15.18 7.30 8.22
CA LYS A 23 14.69 8.19 9.29
C LYS A 23 13.22 7.89 9.59
N TYR A 24 12.39 7.77 8.56
CA TYR A 24 10.97 7.43 8.70
C TYR A 24 10.77 6.10 9.42
N THR A 25 11.46 5.05 9.00
CA THR A 25 11.33 3.71 9.60
C THR A 25 11.70 3.71 11.09
N LEU A 26 12.75 4.43 11.48
CA LEU A 26 13.14 4.56 12.88
C LEU A 26 12.10 5.34 13.70
N LEU A 27 11.60 6.46 13.17
CA LEU A 27 10.55 7.26 13.81
C LEU A 27 9.25 6.48 13.98
N LEU A 28 8.87 5.64 12.98
CA LEU A 28 7.71 4.76 13.04
C LEU A 28 7.82 3.77 14.21
N ILE A 29 8.97 3.09 14.35
CA ILE A 29 9.20 2.13 15.43
C ILE A 29 9.19 2.84 16.80
N MET A 30 9.84 4.01 16.90
CA MET A 30 9.86 4.79 18.15
C MET A 30 8.46 5.28 18.54
N ASN A 31 7.69 5.80 17.58
CA ASN A 31 6.32 6.24 17.80
C ASN A 31 5.42 5.10 18.26
N ALA A 32 5.48 3.94 17.58
CA ALA A 32 4.73 2.74 17.95
C ALA A 32 5.08 2.26 19.37
N PHE A 33 6.35 2.26 19.72
CA PHE A 33 6.80 1.87 21.07
C PHE A 33 6.28 2.84 22.15
N LEU A 34 6.42 4.15 21.97
CA LEU A 34 5.94 5.15 22.92
C LEU A 34 4.41 5.10 23.07
N SER A 35 3.68 5.01 21.95
CA SER A 35 2.23 4.85 21.94
C SER A 35 1.77 3.59 22.69
N ALA A 36 2.52 2.50 22.55
CA ALA A 36 2.23 1.28 23.28
C ALA A 36 2.39 1.45 24.80
N VAL A 37 3.51 2.01 25.24
CA VAL A 37 3.85 2.17 26.67
C VAL A 37 2.92 3.17 27.36
N THR A 38 2.56 4.27 26.69
CA THR A 38 1.71 5.32 27.26
C THR A 38 0.39 4.78 27.83
N GLY A 39 -0.21 3.75 27.18
CA GLY A 39 -1.47 3.16 27.64
C GLY A 39 -1.37 2.38 28.97
N TYR A 40 -0.18 1.92 29.37
CA TYR A 40 0.00 1.12 30.60
C TYR A 40 0.36 1.96 31.82
N ILE A 41 0.87 3.17 31.66
CA ILE A 41 1.22 4.07 32.76
C ILE A 41 0.00 4.36 33.65
N PRO A 42 -1.15 4.84 33.12
CA PRO A 42 -2.35 5.07 33.92
C PRO A 42 -2.87 3.79 34.57
N ILE A 43 -2.79 2.63 33.90
CA ILE A 43 -3.25 1.33 34.47
C ILE A 43 -2.47 0.96 35.72
N TYR A 44 -1.16 1.15 35.69
CA TYR A 44 -0.30 0.83 36.82
C TYR A 44 -0.54 1.78 38.00
N PHE A 45 -0.53 3.08 37.75
CA PHE A 45 -0.65 4.08 38.82
C PHE A 45 -2.08 4.22 39.35
N SER A 46 -3.14 4.06 38.51
CA SER A 46 -4.53 4.06 38.99
C SER A 46 -4.78 2.93 39.99
N ALA A 47 -4.14 1.77 39.81
CA ALA A 47 -4.22 0.71 40.80
C ALA A 47 -3.64 1.15 42.16
N ARG A 48 -2.52 1.86 42.16
CA ARG A 48 -1.92 2.43 43.39
C ARG A 48 -2.79 3.48 44.03
N VAL A 49 -3.41 4.35 43.24
CA VAL A 49 -4.38 5.36 43.74
C VAL A 49 -5.56 4.68 44.41
N ILE A 50 -6.18 3.67 43.74
CA ILE A 50 -7.32 2.93 44.31
C ILE A 50 -6.94 2.24 45.63
N ASP A 51 -5.79 1.58 45.64
CA ASP A 51 -5.31 0.90 46.86
C ASP A 51 -5.07 1.91 48.00
N SER A 52 -4.48 3.06 47.73
CA SER A 52 -4.26 4.13 48.72
C SER A 52 -5.58 4.66 49.28
N LEU A 53 -6.61 4.81 48.44
CA LEU A 53 -7.95 5.25 48.88
C LEU A 53 -8.63 4.18 49.76
N VAL A 54 -8.54 2.90 49.39
CA VAL A 54 -9.16 1.79 50.13
C VAL A 54 -8.48 1.57 51.48
N THR A 55 -7.15 1.75 51.57
CA THR A 55 -6.40 1.58 52.82
C THR A 55 -6.44 2.81 53.74
N GLY A 56 -7.11 3.90 53.32
CA GLY A 56 -7.20 5.13 54.13
C GLY A 56 -5.86 5.88 54.21
N ALA A 57 -5.04 5.79 53.18
CA ALA A 57 -3.76 6.54 53.10
C ALA A 57 -4.00 8.07 53.14
N SER A 58 -2.97 8.81 53.52
CA SER A 58 -3.03 10.29 53.53
C SER A 58 -3.38 10.87 52.15
N VAL A 59 -4.12 12.00 52.16
CA VAL A 59 -4.47 12.73 50.93
C VAL A 59 -3.23 13.08 50.11
N ASP A 60 -2.12 13.42 50.80
CA ASP A 60 -0.82 13.73 50.14
C ASP A 60 -0.28 12.56 49.32
N THR A 61 -0.43 11.30 49.79
CA THR A 61 -0.03 10.11 49.07
C THR A 61 -0.84 9.93 47.78
N VAL A 62 -2.16 10.16 47.86
CA VAL A 62 -3.05 10.08 46.69
C VAL A 62 -2.68 11.15 45.67
N ILE A 63 -2.52 12.41 46.11
CA ILE A 63 -2.11 13.56 45.27
C ILE A 63 -0.75 13.25 44.60
N PHE A 64 0.19 12.69 45.35
CA PHE A 64 1.51 12.29 44.79
C PHE A 64 1.37 11.31 43.63
N TYR A 65 0.62 10.21 43.80
CA TYR A 65 0.46 9.24 42.71
C TYR A 65 -0.32 9.81 41.52
N VAL A 66 -1.33 10.63 41.74
CA VAL A 66 -2.05 11.33 40.67
C VAL A 66 -1.13 12.29 39.91
N GLY A 67 -0.39 13.14 40.66
CA GLY A 67 0.55 14.10 40.09
C GLY A 67 1.66 13.39 39.29
N LEU A 68 2.21 12.29 39.81
CA LEU A 68 3.21 11.48 39.13
C LEU A 68 2.66 10.86 37.85
N THR A 69 1.43 10.35 37.89
CA THR A 69 0.76 9.79 36.70
C THR A 69 0.61 10.84 35.62
N VAL A 70 0.05 11.99 35.98
CA VAL A 70 -0.19 13.12 35.05
C VAL A 70 1.15 13.61 34.48
N GLY A 71 2.17 13.79 35.31
CA GLY A 71 3.50 14.25 34.89
C GLY A 71 4.17 13.30 33.91
N ILE A 72 4.16 11.99 34.19
CA ILE A 72 4.75 10.99 33.31
C ILE A 72 3.98 10.91 31.97
N VAL A 73 2.63 10.80 32.04
CA VAL A 73 1.79 10.72 30.84
C VAL A 73 1.94 11.96 29.98
N PHE A 74 1.97 13.15 30.60
CA PHE A 74 2.18 14.42 29.89
C PHE A 74 3.54 14.43 29.15
N THR A 75 4.63 14.05 29.84
CA THR A 75 5.96 14.04 29.27
C THR A 75 6.06 13.04 28.11
N VAL A 76 5.55 11.81 28.31
CA VAL A 76 5.56 10.79 27.25
C VAL A 76 4.71 11.19 26.05
N ASN A 77 3.54 11.82 26.28
CA ASN A 77 2.70 12.31 25.20
C ASN A 77 3.35 13.47 24.43
N LEU A 78 4.06 14.40 25.10
CA LEU A 78 4.83 15.44 24.42
C LEU A 78 5.89 14.84 23.48
N LEU A 79 6.66 13.88 23.98
CA LEU A 79 7.67 13.18 23.19
C LEU A 79 7.02 12.43 22.02
N ASN A 80 5.92 11.73 22.27
CA ASN A 80 5.20 10.98 21.26
C ASN A 80 4.62 11.89 20.17
N THR A 81 4.05 13.04 20.56
CA THR A 81 3.53 14.05 19.62
C THR A 81 4.64 14.63 18.75
N TYR A 82 5.79 14.94 19.34
CA TYR A 82 6.95 15.44 18.59
C TYR A 82 7.44 14.39 17.57
N ILE A 83 7.62 13.14 18.00
CA ILE A 83 8.05 12.04 17.12
C ILE A 83 7.01 11.76 16.03
N SER A 84 5.72 11.80 16.36
CA SER A 84 4.64 11.64 15.38
C SER A 84 4.69 12.75 14.32
N SER A 85 4.89 14.01 14.73
CA SER A 85 5.01 15.14 13.79
C SER A 85 6.19 14.99 12.84
N GLU A 86 7.36 14.59 13.35
CA GLU A 86 8.54 14.31 12.54
C GLU A 86 8.33 13.10 11.59
N LYS A 87 7.64 12.05 12.07
CA LYS A 87 7.25 10.89 11.27
C LYS A 87 6.33 11.30 10.12
N ASP A 88 5.31 12.10 10.40
CA ASP A 88 4.32 12.53 9.41
C ASP A 88 4.93 13.47 8.36
N ALA A 89 5.88 14.32 8.75
CA ALA A 89 6.67 15.13 7.82
C ALA A 89 7.54 14.26 6.90
N ALA A 90 8.22 13.25 7.47
CA ALA A 90 9.03 12.31 6.71
C ALA A 90 8.17 11.43 5.77
N TYR A 91 6.98 11.04 6.22
CA TYR A 91 6.00 10.32 5.40
C TYR A 91 5.52 11.15 4.21
N SER A 92 5.18 12.41 4.42
CA SER A 92 4.71 13.32 3.36
C SER A 92 5.78 13.54 2.28
N ALA A 93 7.05 13.62 2.68
CA ALA A 93 8.17 13.71 1.74
C ALA A 93 8.33 12.39 0.95
N MET A 94 8.19 11.25 1.62
CA MET A 94 8.30 9.93 1.00
C MET A 94 7.19 9.67 -0.01
N TRP A 95 5.94 10.03 0.30
CA TRP A 95 4.79 9.88 -0.60
C TRP A 95 5.01 10.58 -1.94
N ARG A 96 5.50 11.84 -1.91
CA ARG A 96 5.82 12.57 -3.15
C ARG A 96 6.93 11.91 -3.95
N ASN A 97 7.93 11.34 -3.27
CA ASN A 97 9.03 10.64 -3.92
C ASN A 97 8.57 9.31 -4.55
N GLU A 98 7.59 8.62 -3.98
CA GLU A 98 7.04 7.39 -4.54
C GLU A 98 6.29 7.64 -5.86
N ASP A 99 5.41 8.66 -5.90
CA ASP A 99 4.72 9.06 -7.13
C ASP A 99 5.72 9.46 -8.22
N TRP A 100 6.77 10.19 -7.82
CA TRP A 100 7.85 10.55 -8.74
C TRP A 100 8.60 9.31 -9.24
N SER A 101 9.00 8.40 -8.36
CA SER A 101 9.72 7.18 -8.73
C SER A 101 8.93 6.29 -9.70
N PHE A 102 7.61 6.21 -9.51
CA PHE A 102 6.73 5.49 -10.43
C PHE A 102 6.69 6.14 -11.82
N SER A 103 6.61 7.47 -11.86
CA SER A 103 6.65 8.26 -13.10
C SER A 103 8.03 8.19 -13.77
N GLU A 104 9.09 8.33 -12.99
CA GLU A 104 10.48 8.21 -13.45
C GLU A 104 10.76 6.84 -14.06
N LYS A 105 10.31 5.76 -13.41
CA LYS A 105 10.41 4.41 -13.97
C LYS A 105 9.71 4.32 -15.34
N SER A 106 8.53 4.93 -15.48
CA SER A 106 7.81 4.95 -16.77
C SER A 106 8.59 5.70 -17.85
N MET A 107 9.28 6.79 -17.49
CA MET A 107 10.09 7.56 -18.43
C MET A 107 11.40 6.85 -18.82
N GLN A 108 11.99 6.07 -17.90
CA GLN A 108 13.24 5.34 -18.14
C GLN A 108 13.04 4.00 -18.87
N MET A 109 11.81 3.53 -19.02
CA MET A 109 11.54 2.30 -19.77
C MET A 109 11.76 2.48 -21.27
N ALA A 110 12.20 1.41 -21.94
CA ALA A 110 12.17 1.37 -23.39
C ALA A 110 10.76 1.66 -23.93
N TYR A 111 10.66 2.44 -24.97
CA TYR A 111 9.38 2.83 -25.58
C TYR A 111 8.51 1.62 -25.95
N ALA A 112 9.13 0.54 -26.46
CA ALA A 112 8.46 -0.73 -26.72
C ALA A 112 7.79 -1.35 -25.48
N SER A 113 8.35 -1.13 -24.29
CA SER A 113 7.75 -1.61 -23.04
C SER A 113 6.57 -0.75 -22.62
N ILE A 114 6.58 0.54 -22.92
CA ILE A 114 5.46 1.46 -22.61
C ILE A 114 4.26 1.14 -23.50
N GLU A 115 4.49 0.81 -24.78
CA GLU A 115 3.43 0.43 -25.73
C GLU A 115 2.94 -1.02 -25.52
N ASP A 116 3.63 -1.84 -24.72
CA ASP A 116 3.19 -3.21 -24.43
C ASP A 116 1.86 -3.22 -23.64
N PRO A 117 0.79 -3.85 -24.18
CA PRO A 117 -0.50 -3.90 -23.52
C PRO A 117 -0.46 -4.55 -22.14
N GLU A 118 0.45 -5.51 -21.89
CA GLU A 118 0.58 -6.15 -20.57
C GLU A 118 1.20 -5.20 -19.56
N VAL A 119 2.23 -4.45 -19.95
CA VAL A 119 2.84 -3.41 -19.10
C VAL A 119 1.86 -2.28 -18.84
N ALA A 120 1.13 -1.84 -19.87
CA ALA A 120 0.10 -0.82 -19.73
C ALA A 120 -1.01 -1.26 -18.74
N ARG A 121 -1.48 -2.52 -18.85
CA ARG A 121 -2.45 -3.11 -17.90
C ARG A 121 -1.89 -3.21 -16.49
N LEU A 122 -0.61 -3.63 -16.33
CA LEU A 122 0.04 -3.72 -15.03
C LEU A 122 0.12 -2.33 -14.39
N ARG A 123 0.59 -1.32 -15.13
CA ARG A 123 0.67 0.07 -14.68
C ARG A 123 -0.69 0.61 -14.24
N TYR A 124 -1.70 0.43 -15.08
CA TYR A 124 -3.07 0.86 -14.78
C TYR A 124 -3.61 0.17 -13.53
N ARG A 125 -3.43 -1.14 -13.41
CA ARG A 125 -3.88 -1.92 -12.25
C ARG A 125 -3.20 -1.49 -10.96
N VAL A 126 -1.88 -1.31 -10.96
CA VAL A 126 -1.14 -0.82 -9.78
C VAL A 126 -1.68 0.55 -9.34
N ARG A 127 -1.92 1.47 -10.29
CA ARG A 127 -2.46 2.79 -10.00
C ARG A 127 -3.89 2.74 -9.45
N LEU A 128 -4.74 1.92 -10.03
CA LEU A 128 -6.13 1.75 -9.59
C LEU A 128 -6.21 1.13 -8.21
N GLU A 129 -5.46 0.05 -7.96
CA GLU A 129 -5.41 -0.61 -6.66
C GLU A 129 -4.87 0.31 -5.56
N SER A 130 -3.91 1.18 -5.87
CA SER A 130 -3.39 2.16 -4.92
C SER A 130 -4.46 3.16 -4.44
N GLN A 131 -5.46 3.44 -5.25
CA GLN A 131 -6.59 4.32 -4.91
C GLN A 131 -7.68 3.59 -4.11
N THR A 132 -7.78 2.26 -4.24
CA THR A 132 -8.87 1.44 -3.66
C THR A 132 -8.52 0.78 -2.34
N GLY A 133 -7.39 1.10 -1.73
CA GLY A 133 -7.05 0.65 -0.38
C GLY A 133 -6.02 -0.49 -0.29
N GLN A 134 -5.29 -0.79 -1.36
CA GLN A 134 -4.11 -1.66 -1.35
C GLN A 134 -2.93 -0.85 -1.91
N ASN A 135 -2.01 -0.42 -1.05
CA ASN A 135 -0.90 0.44 -1.45
C ASN A 135 0.26 0.37 -0.45
N LEU A 136 1.29 1.18 -0.67
CA LEU A 136 2.42 1.29 0.25
C LEU A 136 2.04 1.91 1.60
N PHE A 137 1.00 2.76 1.66
CA PHE A 137 0.48 3.29 2.93
C PHE A 137 0.04 2.17 3.87
N TYR A 138 -0.66 1.15 3.35
CA TYR A 138 -1.07 0.00 4.17
C TYR A 138 0.12 -0.82 4.66
N LEU A 139 1.21 -0.91 3.87
CA LEU A 139 2.45 -1.54 4.35
C LEU A 139 2.99 -0.81 5.58
N TYR A 140 3.12 0.52 5.50
CA TYR A 140 3.67 1.33 6.59
C TYR A 140 2.78 1.31 7.83
N ARG A 141 1.47 1.46 7.63
CA ARG A 141 0.47 1.37 8.70
C ARG A 141 0.51 -0.01 9.38
N ASP A 142 0.59 -1.08 8.62
CA ASP A 142 0.60 -2.43 9.17
C ASP A 142 1.92 -2.71 9.92
N MET A 143 3.05 -2.15 9.49
CA MET A 143 4.31 -2.19 10.23
C MET A 143 4.22 -1.43 11.57
N GLU A 144 3.62 -0.25 11.58
CA GLU A 144 3.39 0.55 12.80
C GLU A 144 2.48 -0.20 13.78
N LEU A 145 1.31 -0.65 13.31
CA LEU A 145 0.36 -1.41 14.11
C LEU A 145 0.95 -2.72 14.67
N PHE A 146 1.70 -3.45 13.85
CA PHE A 146 2.35 -4.68 14.30
C PHE A 146 3.35 -4.40 15.43
N THR A 147 4.20 -3.39 15.27
CA THR A 147 5.20 -3.00 16.28
C THR A 147 4.51 -2.56 17.58
N GLU A 148 3.47 -1.75 17.49
CA GLU A 148 2.68 -1.28 18.63
C GLU A 148 2.02 -2.44 19.37
N GLN A 149 1.34 -3.35 18.64
CA GLN A 149 0.64 -4.49 19.19
C GLN A 149 1.58 -5.49 19.87
N VAL A 150 2.74 -5.79 19.25
CA VAL A 150 3.75 -6.66 19.84
C VAL A 150 4.30 -6.07 21.14
N THR A 151 4.57 -4.77 21.16
CA THR A 151 5.03 -4.05 22.35
C THR A 151 3.96 -4.09 23.45
N ARG A 152 2.70 -3.88 23.10
CA ARG A 152 1.55 -3.96 24.04
C ARG A 152 1.36 -5.37 24.57
N ILE A 153 1.53 -6.41 23.76
CA ILE A 153 1.48 -7.82 24.22
C ILE A 153 2.58 -8.06 25.24
N ALA A 154 3.81 -7.63 24.98
CA ALA A 154 4.93 -7.78 25.90
C ALA A 154 4.65 -7.06 27.24
N ALA A 155 4.17 -5.82 27.20
CA ALA A 155 3.81 -5.04 28.38
C ALA A 155 2.65 -5.68 29.16
N SER A 156 1.58 -6.11 28.48
CA SER A 156 0.45 -6.81 29.10
C SER A 156 0.89 -8.11 29.77
N ALA A 157 1.69 -8.91 29.09
CA ALA A 157 2.21 -10.16 29.61
C ALA A 157 3.06 -9.93 30.87
N ALA A 158 3.99 -8.97 30.85
CA ALA A 158 4.82 -8.62 32.00
C ALA A 158 3.99 -8.21 33.23
N LEU A 159 2.93 -7.39 33.02
CA LEU A 159 2.06 -6.94 34.10
C LEU A 159 1.10 -8.04 34.61
N THR A 160 0.75 -9.03 33.76
CA THR A 160 -0.16 -10.11 34.14
C THR A 160 0.52 -11.35 34.72
N VAL A 161 1.84 -11.52 34.53
CA VAL A 161 2.60 -12.66 35.08
C VAL A 161 2.37 -12.81 36.58
N SER A 162 2.34 -11.72 37.36
CA SER A 162 2.10 -11.73 38.78
C SER A 162 0.71 -12.28 39.17
N PHE A 163 -0.32 -12.08 38.32
CA PHE A 163 -1.65 -12.67 38.52
C PHE A 163 -1.60 -14.19 38.39
N PHE A 164 -0.91 -14.73 37.40
CA PHE A 164 -0.80 -16.18 37.23
C PHE A 164 0.05 -16.85 38.30
N ALA A 165 0.91 -16.11 38.99
CA ALA A 165 1.71 -16.60 40.12
C ALA A 165 0.93 -16.60 41.46
N LEU A 166 -0.25 -15.93 41.55
CA LEU A 166 -1.01 -15.84 42.81
C LEU A 166 -1.52 -17.20 43.27
N PRO A 167 -1.21 -17.63 44.51
CA PRO A 167 -1.71 -18.90 45.05
C PRO A 167 -3.21 -18.83 45.43
N SER A 168 -3.73 -17.66 45.71
CA SER A 168 -5.13 -17.40 46.07
C SER A 168 -6.14 -17.68 44.97
N VAL A 169 -5.68 -17.68 43.70
CA VAL A 169 -6.54 -17.98 42.54
C VAL A 169 -6.38 -19.47 42.18
N PRO A 170 -7.44 -20.28 42.28
CA PRO A 170 -7.40 -21.68 41.87
C PRO A 170 -6.96 -21.87 40.44
N VAL A 171 -6.14 -22.89 40.19
CA VAL A 171 -5.56 -23.16 38.86
C VAL A 171 -6.66 -23.33 37.79
N ARG A 172 -7.81 -23.88 38.14
CA ARG A 172 -8.98 -24.04 37.26
C ARG A 172 -9.44 -22.70 36.65
N PHE A 173 -9.43 -21.60 37.39
CA PHE A 173 -9.84 -20.28 36.91
C PHE A 173 -8.76 -19.65 35.98
N LYS A 174 -7.48 -19.86 36.31
CA LYS A 174 -6.38 -19.45 35.47
C LYS A 174 -6.44 -20.13 34.09
N LEU A 175 -6.67 -21.47 34.12
CA LEU A 175 -6.85 -22.26 32.91
C LEU A 175 -8.11 -21.84 32.14
N ALA A 176 -9.21 -21.51 32.80
CA ALA A 176 -10.43 -21.03 32.17
C ALA A 176 -10.22 -19.70 31.44
N ILE A 177 -9.45 -18.75 32.03
CA ILE A 177 -9.10 -17.50 31.38
C ILE A 177 -8.24 -17.76 30.13
N VAL A 178 -7.20 -18.59 30.23
CA VAL A 178 -6.33 -18.93 29.09
C VAL A 178 -7.13 -19.64 27.99
N ALA A 179 -7.98 -20.60 28.35
CA ALA A 179 -8.84 -21.28 27.37
C ALA A 179 -9.85 -20.32 26.73
N GLY A 180 -10.45 -19.42 27.53
CA GLY A 180 -11.34 -18.36 27.03
C GLY A 180 -10.65 -17.42 26.05
N LEU A 181 -9.42 -16.99 26.35
CA LEU A 181 -8.59 -16.20 25.44
C LEU A 181 -8.33 -16.96 24.14
N ALA A 182 -7.94 -18.23 24.21
CA ALA A 182 -7.65 -19.05 23.03
C ALA A 182 -8.91 -19.26 22.16
N ILE A 183 -10.06 -19.56 22.78
CA ILE A 183 -11.33 -19.75 22.06
C ILE A 183 -11.77 -18.44 21.40
N THR A 184 -11.73 -17.32 22.13
CA THR A 184 -12.11 -16.01 21.61
C THR A 184 -11.22 -15.62 20.44
N LEU A 185 -9.90 -15.82 20.55
CA LEU A 185 -8.96 -15.58 19.47
C LEU A 185 -9.26 -16.46 18.24
N ALA A 186 -9.50 -17.75 18.43
CA ALA A 186 -9.82 -18.66 17.33
C ALA A 186 -11.11 -18.26 16.59
N VAL A 187 -12.16 -17.90 17.32
CA VAL A 187 -13.43 -17.44 16.74
C VAL A 187 -13.26 -16.11 16.03
N GLN A 188 -12.50 -15.16 16.60
CA GLN A 188 -12.20 -13.89 15.96
C GLN A 188 -11.38 -14.08 14.68
N MET A 189 -10.38 -14.95 14.67
CA MET A 189 -9.60 -15.27 13.47
C MET A 189 -10.46 -15.93 12.39
N TYR A 190 -11.37 -16.81 12.77
CA TYR A 190 -12.31 -17.43 11.83
C TYR A 190 -13.27 -16.40 11.23
N ALA A 191 -13.86 -15.55 12.06
CA ALA A 191 -14.71 -14.45 11.63
C ALA A 191 -13.95 -13.48 10.68
N ALA A 192 -12.72 -13.12 11.05
CA ALA A 192 -11.87 -12.25 10.23
C ALA A 192 -11.57 -12.88 8.85
N ARG A 193 -11.29 -14.18 8.77
CA ARG A 193 -11.09 -14.87 7.48
C ARG A 193 -12.33 -14.79 6.59
N LYS A 194 -13.51 -15.01 7.18
CA LYS A 194 -14.79 -14.95 6.44
C LYS A 194 -15.13 -13.54 5.98
N THR A 195 -14.96 -12.54 6.85
CA THR A 195 -15.19 -11.14 6.49
C THR A 195 -14.19 -10.63 5.45
N ASN A 196 -12.92 -11.04 5.52
CA ASN A 196 -11.90 -10.67 4.52
C ASN A 196 -12.18 -11.31 3.16
N GLU A 197 -12.67 -12.55 3.11
CA GLU A 197 -13.10 -13.21 1.88
C GLU A 197 -14.25 -12.43 1.22
N LEU A 198 -15.27 -12.05 2.00
CA LEU A 198 -16.39 -11.22 1.56
C LEU A 198 -15.92 -9.84 1.07
N ASN A 199 -15.04 -9.21 1.83
CA ASN A 199 -14.46 -7.91 1.45
C ASN A 199 -13.68 -7.98 0.14
N ARG A 200 -12.87 -9.01 -0.08
CA ARG A 200 -12.13 -9.18 -1.34
C ARG A 200 -13.07 -9.29 -2.54
N ASN A 201 -14.15 -10.07 -2.40
CA ASN A 201 -15.14 -10.23 -3.46
C ASN A 201 -15.88 -8.92 -3.74
N PHE A 202 -16.25 -8.20 -2.68
CA PHE A 202 -16.88 -6.89 -2.82
C PHE A 202 -15.94 -5.83 -3.38
N MET A 203 -14.64 -5.83 -2.97
CA MET A 203 -13.64 -4.92 -3.51
C MET A 203 -13.37 -5.16 -5.00
N ALA A 204 -13.32 -6.42 -5.45
CA ALA A 204 -13.18 -6.71 -6.87
C ALA A 204 -14.37 -6.12 -7.67
N TYR A 205 -15.60 -6.32 -7.19
CA TYR A 205 -16.79 -5.71 -7.76
C TYR A 205 -16.74 -4.16 -7.70
N SER A 206 -16.28 -3.57 -6.58
CA SER A 206 -16.15 -2.11 -6.40
C SER A 206 -15.18 -1.49 -7.40
N ILE A 207 -14.09 -2.19 -7.73
CA ILE A 207 -13.10 -1.72 -8.72
C ILE A 207 -13.77 -1.62 -10.09
N ASP A 208 -14.50 -2.65 -10.51
CA ASP A 208 -15.19 -2.63 -11.80
C ASP A 208 -16.28 -1.52 -11.85
N MET A 209 -17.01 -1.35 -10.76
CA MET A 209 -18.03 -0.30 -10.65
C MET A 209 -17.42 1.10 -10.64
N ASN A 210 -16.28 1.30 -9.96
CA ASN A 210 -15.58 2.58 -9.97
C ASN A 210 -15.07 2.96 -11.37
N ILE A 211 -14.57 1.98 -12.15
CA ILE A 211 -14.16 2.21 -13.54
C ILE A 211 -15.33 2.72 -14.39
N ILE A 212 -16.48 2.05 -14.27
CA ILE A 212 -17.68 2.43 -15.02
C ILE A 212 -18.18 3.80 -14.55
N SER A 213 -18.24 4.04 -13.24
CA SER A 213 -18.67 5.32 -12.67
C SER A 213 -17.75 6.47 -13.10
N GLU A 214 -16.43 6.26 -13.06
CA GLU A 214 -15.45 7.25 -13.50
C GLU A 214 -15.60 7.56 -14.99
N HIS A 215 -15.86 6.54 -15.81
CA HIS A 215 -16.14 6.75 -17.24
C HIS A 215 -17.38 7.61 -17.46
N PHE A 216 -18.49 7.35 -16.76
CA PHE A 216 -19.69 8.17 -16.82
C PHE A 216 -19.44 9.61 -16.40
N LEU A 217 -18.78 9.81 -15.26
CA LEU A 217 -18.47 11.15 -14.74
C LEU A 217 -17.53 11.92 -15.67
N ASN A 218 -16.45 11.29 -16.12
CA ASN A 218 -15.52 11.90 -17.07
C ASN A 218 -16.20 12.30 -18.37
N TYR A 219 -17.13 11.47 -18.88
CA TYR A 219 -17.89 11.80 -20.08
C TYR A 219 -18.82 13.00 -19.86
N ILE A 220 -19.52 13.05 -18.72
CA ILE A 220 -20.42 14.17 -18.37
C ILE A 220 -19.67 15.47 -18.14
N GLU A 221 -18.49 15.41 -17.48
CA GLU A 221 -17.68 16.58 -17.14
C GLU A 221 -16.81 17.08 -18.29
N HIS A 222 -16.56 16.23 -19.30
CA HIS A 222 -15.70 16.60 -20.41
C HIS A 222 -16.37 17.61 -21.34
N TYR A 223 -15.76 18.79 -21.48
CA TYR A 223 -16.30 19.89 -22.33
C TYR A 223 -16.67 19.46 -23.76
N GLY A 224 -15.86 18.57 -24.35
CA GLY A 224 -16.10 18.04 -25.70
C GLY A 224 -17.42 17.30 -25.86
N ALA A 225 -17.84 16.52 -24.85
CA ALA A 225 -19.10 15.79 -24.84
C ALA A 225 -20.33 16.69 -24.59
N GLY A 226 -20.11 17.90 -24.05
CA GLY A 226 -21.20 18.81 -23.69
C GLY A 226 -22.10 19.24 -24.86
N LYS A 227 -21.61 19.21 -26.09
CA LYS A 227 -22.40 19.45 -27.31
C LYS A 227 -23.33 18.28 -27.60
N ASP A 228 -22.79 17.07 -27.57
CA ASP A 228 -23.53 15.85 -27.88
C ASP A 228 -24.61 15.58 -26.84
N ILE A 229 -24.28 15.75 -25.55
CA ILE A 229 -25.24 15.60 -24.45
C ILE A 229 -26.47 16.51 -24.64
N ARG A 230 -26.24 17.79 -25.05
CA ARG A 230 -27.33 18.75 -25.29
C ARG A 230 -28.06 18.50 -26.59
N LEU A 231 -27.31 18.17 -27.66
CA LEU A 231 -27.89 17.97 -28.99
C LEU A 231 -28.84 16.74 -29.03
N TYR A 232 -28.46 15.69 -28.32
CA TYR A 232 -29.20 14.43 -28.27
C TYR A 232 -30.04 14.27 -27.02
N ASP A 233 -30.15 15.33 -26.18
CA ASP A 233 -30.90 15.33 -24.92
C ASP A 233 -30.62 14.13 -24.00
N MET A 234 -29.30 13.82 -23.85
CA MET A 234 -28.86 12.64 -23.11
C MET A 234 -28.82 12.84 -21.60
N GLY A 235 -29.20 14.00 -21.08
CA GLY A 235 -29.03 14.33 -19.65
C GLY A 235 -29.81 13.38 -18.72
N GLU A 236 -31.09 13.13 -19.02
CA GLU A 236 -31.90 12.22 -18.21
C GLU A 236 -31.43 10.76 -18.32
N PHE A 237 -31.07 10.32 -19.51
CA PHE A 237 -30.54 8.97 -19.73
C PHE A 237 -29.25 8.73 -18.97
N LEU A 238 -28.27 9.63 -19.05
CA LEU A 238 -26.99 9.51 -18.35
C LEU A 238 -27.18 9.58 -16.82
N GLY A 239 -28.04 10.51 -16.36
CA GLY A 239 -28.33 10.66 -14.93
C GLY A 239 -29.02 9.43 -14.35
N SER A 240 -30.07 8.91 -15.02
CA SER A 240 -30.78 7.70 -14.57
C SER A 240 -29.89 6.46 -14.59
N SER A 241 -29.07 6.28 -15.63
CA SER A 241 -28.13 5.15 -15.73
C SER A 241 -27.08 5.20 -14.62
N TYR A 242 -26.54 6.37 -14.31
CA TYR A 242 -25.58 6.55 -13.21
C TYR A 242 -26.23 6.27 -11.84
N LEU A 243 -27.45 6.74 -11.62
CA LEU A 243 -28.18 6.51 -10.37
C LEU A 243 -28.53 5.01 -10.19
N GLU A 244 -28.89 4.32 -11.25
CA GLU A 244 -29.14 2.86 -11.21
C GLU A 244 -27.88 2.08 -10.84
N LEU A 245 -26.74 2.43 -11.45
CA LEU A 245 -25.44 1.85 -11.13
C LEU A 245 -25.07 2.05 -9.64
N ASN A 246 -25.23 3.27 -9.12
CA ASN A 246 -24.97 3.56 -7.71
C ASN A 246 -25.93 2.82 -6.78
N ARG A 247 -27.18 2.64 -7.17
CA ARG A 247 -28.17 1.90 -6.38
C ARG A 247 -27.77 0.44 -6.22
N ASP A 248 -27.40 -0.26 -7.33
CA ASP A 248 -26.90 -1.65 -7.27
C ASP A 248 -25.65 -1.75 -6.38
N TYR A 249 -24.72 -0.80 -6.52
CA TYR A 249 -23.52 -0.74 -5.67
C TYR A 249 -23.88 -0.62 -4.18
N CYS A 250 -24.79 0.29 -3.83
CA CYS A 250 -25.22 0.50 -2.45
C CYS A 250 -25.94 -0.72 -1.87
N GLU A 251 -26.85 -1.34 -2.64
CA GLU A 251 -27.58 -2.54 -2.21
C GLU A 251 -26.63 -3.72 -1.93
N ARG A 252 -25.66 -3.95 -2.80
CA ARG A 252 -24.63 -4.98 -2.59
C ARG A 252 -23.73 -4.66 -1.42
N GLY A 253 -23.31 -3.39 -1.25
CA GLY A 253 -22.53 -2.92 -0.12
C GLY A 253 -23.24 -3.14 1.21
N GLN A 254 -24.54 -2.78 1.27
CA GLN A 254 -25.38 -3.00 2.43
C GLN A 254 -25.52 -4.49 2.77
N LYS A 255 -25.81 -5.34 1.77
CA LYS A 255 -25.88 -6.79 1.96
C LYS A 255 -24.54 -7.36 2.47
N ASN A 256 -23.42 -6.92 1.89
CA ASN A 256 -22.10 -7.34 2.32
C ASN A 256 -21.86 -6.96 3.79
N SER A 257 -22.23 -5.74 4.21
CA SER A 257 -22.09 -5.25 5.58
C SER A 257 -22.93 -6.08 6.57
N TYR A 258 -24.17 -6.44 6.23
CA TYR A 258 -25.01 -7.29 7.08
C TYR A 258 -24.41 -8.71 7.26
N ILE A 259 -23.90 -9.30 6.19
CA ILE A 259 -23.27 -10.63 6.27
C ILE A 259 -21.99 -10.55 7.13
N GLN A 260 -21.19 -9.50 7.00
CA GLN A 260 -20.00 -9.30 7.84
C GLN A 260 -20.39 -9.13 9.32
N ALA A 261 -21.43 -8.34 9.61
CA ALA A 261 -21.93 -8.17 10.97
C ALA A 261 -22.37 -9.52 11.58
N ALA A 262 -23.06 -10.36 10.79
CA ALA A 262 -23.46 -11.70 11.24
C ALA A 262 -22.25 -12.60 11.58
N TRP A 263 -21.15 -12.52 10.84
CA TRP A 263 -19.92 -13.29 11.15
C TRP A 263 -19.16 -12.74 12.36
N THR A 264 -19.22 -11.43 12.62
CA THR A 264 -18.47 -10.80 13.75
C THR A 264 -19.25 -10.85 15.06
N LEU A 265 -20.57 -10.97 15.02
CA LEU A 265 -21.44 -11.00 16.22
C LEU A 265 -21.07 -12.10 17.23
N PRO A 266 -20.84 -13.37 16.85
CA PRO A 266 -20.45 -14.41 17.80
C PRO A 266 -19.14 -14.09 18.53
N ALA A 267 -18.17 -13.53 17.80
CA ALA A 267 -16.89 -13.10 18.38
C ALA A 267 -17.07 -11.95 19.38
N ALA A 268 -17.97 -11.01 19.11
CA ALA A 268 -18.29 -9.90 20.02
C ALA A 268 -18.96 -10.40 21.30
N ILE A 269 -19.89 -11.36 21.19
CA ILE A 269 -20.57 -11.98 22.34
C ILE A 269 -19.55 -12.72 23.21
N LEU A 270 -18.70 -13.55 22.62
CA LEU A 270 -17.66 -14.28 23.34
C LEU A 270 -16.66 -13.34 24.03
N ASN A 271 -16.25 -12.27 23.36
CA ASN A 271 -15.35 -11.28 23.94
C ASN A 271 -15.97 -10.58 25.16
N THR A 272 -17.26 -10.25 25.09
CA THR A 272 -18.00 -9.67 26.23
C THR A 272 -18.14 -10.68 27.37
N GLY A 273 -18.46 -11.93 27.09
CA GLY A 273 -18.51 -12.99 28.05
C GLY A 273 -17.17 -13.25 28.74
N LEU A 274 -16.08 -13.25 27.98
CA LEU A 274 -14.72 -13.37 28.52
C LEU A 274 -14.38 -12.20 29.45
N LYS A 275 -14.68 -10.96 29.09
CA LYS A 275 -14.49 -9.79 29.96
C LYS A 275 -15.24 -9.95 31.30
N SER A 276 -16.51 -10.33 31.24
CA SER A 276 -17.34 -10.56 32.42
C SER A 276 -16.78 -11.70 33.30
N GLY A 277 -16.32 -12.78 32.68
CA GLY A 277 -15.67 -13.87 33.36
C GLY A 277 -14.35 -13.50 34.05
N ILE A 278 -13.53 -12.68 33.42
CA ILE A 278 -12.29 -12.14 34.00
C ILE A 278 -12.62 -11.34 35.26
N TYR A 279 -13.58 -10.41 35.21
CA TYR A 279 -14.00 -9.65 36.39
C TYR A 279 -14.52 -10.55 37.49
N ALA A 280 -15.35 -11.54 37.18
CA ALA A 280 -15.89 -12.46 38.18
C ALA A 280 -14.76 -13.24 38.92
N VAL A 281 -13.75 -13.70 38.17
CA VAL A 281 -12.59 -14.37 38.77
C VAL A 281 -11.75 -13.44 39.63
N LEU A 282 -11.53 -12.22 39.20
CA LEU A 282 -10.75 -11.23 39.95
C LEU A 282 -11.47 -10.79 41.22
N ILE A 283 -12.80 -10.56 41.16
CA ILE A 283 -13.62 -10.25 42.33
C ILE A 283 -13.60 -11.42 43.31
N TYR A 284 -13.73 -12.66 42.83
CA TYR A 284 -13.60 -13.84 43.68
C TYR A 284 -12.24 -13.90 44.41
N ALA A 285 -11.15 -13.63 43.69
CA ALA A 285 -9.82 -13.58 44.27
C ALA A 285 -9.65 -12.47 45.33
N ALA A 286 -10.28 -11.31 45.10
CA ALA A 286 -10.29 -10.22 46.09
C ALA A 286 -11.06 -10.53 47.34
N LEU A 287 -12.23 -11.19 47.22
CA LEU A 287 -13.04 -11.64 48.35
C LEU A 287 -12.31 -12.68 49.22
N GLN A 288 -11.40 -13.45 48.65
CA GLN A 288 -10.51 -14.33 49.36
C GLN A 288 -9.28 -13.65 49.99
N GLY A 289 -9.21 -12.32 49.92
CA GLY A 289 -8.07 -11.56 50.42
C GLY A 289 -6.79 -11.70 49.63
N GLY A 290 -6.85 -12.29 48.42
CA GLY A 290 -5.66 -12.62 47.61
C GLY A 290 -5.14 -11.47 46.78
N ILE A 291 -5.97 -10.44 46.47
CA ILE A 291 -5.61 -9.26 45.68
C ILE A 291 -6.30 -8.03 46.23
N THR A 292 -5.69 -6.88 46.00
CA THR A 292 -6.24 -5.57 46.36
C THR A 292 -7.26 -5.07 45.32
N ALA A 293 -8.10 -4.08 45.71
CA ALA A 293 -9.08 -3.49 44.82
C ALA A 293 -8.42 -2.85 43.59
N GLY A 294 -7.29 -2.14 43.76
CA GLY A 294 -6.52 -1.60 42.65
C GLY A 294 -5.93 -2.68 41.73
N SER A 295 -5.56 -3.83 42.31
CA SER A 295 -5.08 -4.98 41.52
C SER A 295 -6.16 -5.59 40.63
N ILE A 296 -7.45 -5.54 41.02
CA ILE A 296 -8.57 -5.96 40.14
C ILE A 296 -8.55 -5.12 38.86
N ALA A 297 -8.53 -3.77 38.99
CA ALA A 297 -8.53 -2.87 37.84
C ALA A 297 -7.29 -3.12 36.94
N LYS A 298 -6.11 -3.24 37.54
CA LYS A 298 -4.85 -3.50 36.82
C LYS A 298 -4.90 -4.81 36.02
N TYR A 299 -5.23 -5.95 36.68
CA TYR A 299 -5.23 -7.24 36.02
C TYR A 299 -6.33 -7.34 34.96
N ALA A 300 -7.53 -6.82 35.24
CA ALA A 300 -8.62 -6.78 34.26
C ALA A 300 -8.19 -6.04 33.01
N ALA A 301 -7.68 -4.81 33.14
CA ALA A 301 -7.22 -4.01 32.02
C ALA A 301 -6.11 -4.73 31.23
N CYS A 302 -5.07 -5.25 31.91
CA CYS A 302 -3.94 -5.90 31.24
C CYS A 302 -4.34 -7.18 30.49
N ILE A 303 -5.20 -8.04 31.08
CA ILE A 303 -5.66 -9.27 30.42
C ILE A 303 -6.55 -8.94 29.22
N MET A 304 -7.41 -7.91 29.33
CA MET A 304 -8.23 -7.47 28.20
C MET A 304 -7.40 -6.85 27.07
N MET A 305 -6.39 -6.04 27.42
CA MET A 305 -5.46 -5.49 26.42
C MET A 305 -4.63 -6.59 25.76
N LEU A 306 -4.22 -7.62 26.50
CA LEU A 306 -3.55 -8.79 25.94
C LEU A 306 -4.44 -9.48 24.89
N ALA A 307 -5.70 -9.75 25.22
CA ALA A 307 -6.67 -10.35 24.29
C ALA A 307 -6.86 -9.50 23.03
N GLN A 308 -7.03 -8.19 23.21
CA GLN A 308 -7.24 -7.25 22.11
C GLN A 308 -6.02 -7.17 21.19
N ASN A 309 -4.81 -7.08 21.74
CA ASN A 309 -3.60 -6.97 20.95
C ASN A 309 -3.22 -8.29 20.25
N LEU A 310 -3.50 -9.46 20.84
CA LEU A 310 -3.37 -10.75 20.15
C LEU A 310 -4.28 -10.82 18.91
N THR A 311 -5.52 -10.36 19.06
CA THR A 311 -6.44 -10.26 17.91
C THR A 311 -5.95 -9.25 16.89
N GLY A 312 -5.47 -8.10 17.35
CA GLY A 312 -4.92 -7.06 16.50
C GLY A 312 -3.75 -7.56 15.65
N VAL A 313 -2.78 -8.26 16.25
CA VAL A 313 -1.66 -8.89 15.51
C VAL A 313 -2.18 -9.81 14.40
N ALA A 314 -3.15 -10.67 14.73
CA ALA A 314 -3.72 -11.58 13.74
C ALA A 314 -4.38 -10.83 12.57
N GLN A 315 -5.10 -9.74 12.85
CA GLN A 315 -5.73 -8.88 11.83
C GLN A 315 -4.69 -8.12 11.00
N THR A 316 -3.65 -7.57 11.65
CA THR A 316 -2.57 -6.86 10.95
C THR A 316 -1.78 -7.78 10.03
N VAL A 317 -1.46 -9.00 10.49
CA VAL A 317 -0.82 -10.02 9.64
C VAL A 317 -1.71 -10.37 8.45
N GLN A 318 -3.02 -10.53 8.67
CA GLN A 318 -3.94 -10.81 7.56
C GLN A 318 -4.00 -9.64 6.57
N SER A 319 -4.08 -8.39 7.06
CA SER A 319 -4.02 -7.18 6.22
C SER A 319 -2.76 -7.15 5.37
N ALA A 320 -1.59 -7.39 5.98
CA ALA A 320 -0.32 -7.44 5.28
C ALA A 320 -0.26 -8.56 4.22
N LEU A 321 -0.84 -9.74 4.51
CA LEU A 321 -0.94 -10.84 3.54
C LEU A 321 -1.85 -10.49 2.36
N ASP A 322 -2.94 -9.77 2.59
CA ASP A 322 -3.85 -9.33 1.54
C ASP A 322 -3.20 -8.23 0.68
N ASN A 323 -2.46 -7.29 1.29
CA ASN A 323 -1.70 -6.26 0.58
C ASN A 323 -0.53 -6.81 -0.25
N ASN A 324 -0.03 -8.01 0.05
CA ASN A 324 1.06 -8.63 -0.71
C ASN A 324 0.74 -8.85 -2.19
N HIS A 325 -0.53 -8.97 -2.57
CA HIS A 325 -0.94 -9.06 -3.98
C HIS A 325 -0.65 -7.76 -4.73
N TYR A 326 -0.90 -6.62 -4.10
CA TYR A 326 -0.53 -5.31 -4.62
C TYR A 326 0.99 -5.14 -4.67
N LEU A 327 1.68 -5.37 -3.53
CA LEU A 327 3.12 -5.19 -3.43
C LEU A 327 3.89 -6.01 -4.46
N ARG A 328 3.46 -7.25 -4.73
CA ARG A 328 4.04 -8.08 -5.78
C ARG A 328 3.94 -7.42 -7.16
N ARG A 329 2.75 -6.87 -7.52
CA ARG A 329 2.56 -6.17 -8.79
C ARG A 329 3.37 -4.87 -8.85
N TYR A 330 3.38 -4.13 -7.74
CA TYR A 330 4.19 -2.93 -7.61
C TYR A 330 5.67 -3.21 -7.87
N PHE A 331 6.26 -4.18 -7.18
CA PHE A 331 7.66 -4.54 -7.39
C PHE A 331 7.91 -5.12 -8.79
N SER A 332 7.00 -5.94 -9.33
CA SER A 332 7.15 -6.48 -10.69
C SER A 332 7.15 -5.38 -11.76
N TYR A 333 6.48 -4.24 -11.53
CA TYR A 333 6.56 -3.09 -12.42
C TYR A 333 7.95 -2.43 -12.39
N PHE A 334 8.56 -2.30 -11.21
CA PHE A 334 9.91 -1.77 -11.08
C PHE A 334 10.99 -2.72 -11.62
N ASP A 335 10.73 -4.02 -11.56
CA ASP A 335 11.64 -5.06 -12.05
C ASP A 335 11.64 -5.20 -13.59
N ILE A 336 10.75 -4.49 -14.32
CA ILE A 336 10.75 -4.51 -15.79
C ILE A 336 12.09 -3.95 -16.29
N PRO A 337 12.91 -4.77 -17.00
CA PRO A 337 14.21 -4.30 -17.46
C PRO A 337 14.06 -3.33 -18.63
N ASN A 338 14.95 -2.35 -18.72
CA ASN A 338 15.15 -1.62 -19.97
C ASN A 338 15.96 -2.54 -20.90
N LYS A 339 15.31 -3.07 -21.93
CA LYS A 339 15.92 -3.99 -22.89
C LYS A 339 16.69 -3.29 -24.00
N MET A 340 16.57 -1.97 -24.11
CA MET A 340 17.24 -1.21 -25.14
C MET A 340 18.71 -1.01 -24.78
N TYR A 341 19.60 -1.36 -25.67
CA TYR A 341 21.03 -1.10 -25.48
C TYR A 341 21.31 0.40 -25.48
N GLN A 342 21.94 0.90 -24.42
CA GLN A 342 22.08 2.35 -24.23
C GLN A 342 23.23 2.96 -25.04
N GLY A 343 24.16 2.16 -25.54
CA GLY A 343 25.35 2.66 -26.24
C GLY A 343 26.32 3.42 -25.30
N SER A 344 27.44 3.84 -25.84
CA SER A 344 28.44 4.59 -25.07
C SER A 344 29.23 5.60 -25.91
N LEU A 345 28.98 5.66 -27.21
CA LEU A 345 29.66 6.62 -28.08
C LEU A 345 28.94 7.97 -28.02
N THR A 346 29.69 9.02 -27.83
CA THR A 346 29.21 10.40 -27.99
C THR A 346 28.90 10.70 -29.42
N VAL A 347 27.89 11.54 -29.67
CA VAL A 347 27.61 12.04 -31.02
C VAL A 347 28.70 13.05 -31.40
N GLU A 348 29.43 12.75 -32.47
CA GLU A 348 30.50 13.62 -32.97
C GLU A 348 29.93 15.00 -33.37
N LYS A 349 30.47 16.06 -32.79
CA LYS A 349 30.19 17.43 -33.23
C LYS A 349 31.13 17.75 -34.40
N ARG A 350 30.56 17.87 -35.60
CA ARG A 350 31.33 18.14 -36.81
C ARG A 350 31.27 19.64 -37.15
N ASP A 351 32.43 20.21 -37.45
CA ASP A 351 32.52 21.62 -37.82
C ASP A 351 31.85 21.92 -39.18
N ASP A 352 31.80 20.90 -40.08
CA ASP A 352 31.14 20.98 -41.37
C ASP A 352 29.62 20.83 -41.32
N ASN A 353 29.06 20.43 -40.16
CA ASN A 353 27.64 20.10 -39.98
C ASN A 353 27.11 19.08 -41.02
N GLU A 354 27.98 18.25 -41.60
CA GLU A 354 27.59 17.23 -42.55
C GLU A 354 27.28 15.92 -41.86
N TYR A 355 26.01 15.66 -41.66
CA TYR A 355 25.51 14.41 -41.06
C TYR A 355 24.67 13.66 -42.09
N TYR A 356 24.96 12.36 -42.26
CA TYR A 356 24.23 11.49 -43.15
C TYR A 356 23.56 10.37 -42.32
N VAL A 357 22.28 10.17 -42.56
CA VAL A 357 21.56 9.01 -42.04
C VAL A 357 21.41 7.98 -43.15
N GLU A 358 21.72 6.74 -42.87
CA GLU A 358 21.61 5.66 -43.83
C GLU A 358 20.86 4.47 -43.23
N PHE A 359 19.78 4.06 -43.87
CA PHE A 359 19.07 2.82 -43.63
C PHE A 359 19.65 1.75 -44.56
N ARG A 360 20.09 0.59 -44.02
CA ARG A 360 20.63 -0.53 -44.80
C ARG A 360 19.78 -1.75 -44.61
N ASN A 361 19.00 -2.16 -45.59
CA ASN A 361 18.13 -3.33 -45.61
C ASN A 361 17.27 -3.43 -44.33
N VAL A 362 16.75 -2.30 -43.86
CA VAL A 362 16.01 -2.21 -42.60
C VAL A 362 14.64 -2.86 -42.74
N SER A 363 14.38 -3.88 -41.94
CA SER A 363 13.06 -4.47 -41.79
C SER A 363 12.66 -4.37 -40.31
N PHE A 364 11.40 -4.08 -40.06
CA PHE A 364 10.86 -3.94 -38.71
C PHE A 364 9.45 -4.50 -38.59
N ARG A 365 9.24 -5.24 -37.50
CA ARG A 365 7.92 -5.67 -37.03
C ARG A 365 7.73 -5.26 -35.58
N TYR A 366 6.54 -4.81 -35.25
CA TYR A 366 6.18 -4.49 -33.87
C TYR A 366 6.21 -5.75 -32.98
N PRO A 367 6.53 -5.62 -31.69
CA PRO A 367 6.41 -6.74 -30.74
C PRO A 367 5.02 -7.37 -30.84
N ASN A 368 4.97 -8.70 -30.75
CA ASN A 368 3.72 -9.48 -30.81
C ASN A 368 2.99 -9.47 -32.18
N THR A 369 3.59 -8.94 -33.26
CA THR A 369 3.03 -9.00 -34.62
C THR A 369 3.86 -9.93 -35.51
N LYS A 370 3.19 -10.56 -36.51
CA LYS A 370 3.87 -11.39 -37.51
C LYS A 370 4.20 -10.61 -38.78
N ALA A 371 3.47 -9.54 -39.06
CA ALA A 371 3.62 -8.74 -40.27
C ALA A 371 4.73 -7.69 -40.09
N TYR A 372 5.53 -7.50 -41.14
CA TYR A 372 6.50 -6.42 -41.18
C TYR A 372 5.76 -5.08 -41.43
N ALA A 373 6.07 -4.09 -40.60
CA ALA A 373 5.63 -2.71 -40.79
C ALA A 373 6.54 -1.94 -41.78
N LEU A 374 7.82 -2.34 -41.83
CA LEU A 374 8.77 -1.95 -42.88
C LEU A 374 9.52 -3.19 -43.33
N SER A 375 9.79 -3.28 -44.64
CA SER A 375 10.48 -4.41 -45.24
C SER A 375 11.56 -3.96 -46.18
N ASN A 376 12.80 -4.32 -45.90
CA ASN A 376 13.99 -4.13 -46.73
C ASN A 376 14.17 -2.67 -47.24
N VAL A 377 14.01 -1.70 -46.31
CA VAL A 377 14.18 -0.28 -46.63
C VAL A 377 15.66 0.07 -46.66
N SER A 378 16.12 0.59 -47.81
CA SER A 378 17.47 1.13 -48.00
C SER A 378 17.38 2.54 -48.53
N LEU A 379 17.90 3.50 -47.75
CA LEU A 379 17.79 4.92 -48.04
C LEU A 379 18.95 5.65 -47.36
N LYS A 380 19.53 6.62 -48.07
CA LYS A 380 20.54 7.53 -47.52
C LYS A 380 20.14 8.97 -47.78
N PHE A 381 20.20 9.81 -46.77
CA PHE A 381 19.89 11.25 -46.90
C PHE A 381 20.79 12.07 -45.97
N ARG A 382 20.95 13.33 -46.31
CA ARG A 382 21.70 14.28 -45.47
C ARG A 382 20.78 15.00 -44.50
N ILE A 383 21.25 15.21 -43.28
CA ILE A 383 20.54 16.05 -42.30
C ILE A 383 20.56 17.50 -42.82
N GLY A 384 19.40 18.17 -42.76
CA GLY A 384 19.18 19.48 -43.32
C GLY A 384 18.48 19.47 -44.70
N GLU A 385 18.38 18.31 -45.36
CA GLU A 385 17.52 18.15 -46.53
C GLU A 385 16.04 18.07 -46.13
N LYS A 386 15.17 18.57 -47.01
CA LYS A 386 13.71 18.39 -46.85
C LYS A 386 13.29 17.09 -47.51
N LEU A 387 13.09 16.07 -46.71
CA LEU A 387 12.60 14.75 -47.14
C LEU A 387 11.09 14.65 -46.93
N ALA A 388 10.33 14.39 -47.99
CA ALA A 388 8.90 14.10 -47.91
C ALA A 388 8.66 12.59 -47.94
N ILE A 389 8.02 12.04 -46.92
CA ILE A 389 7.62 10.63 -46.84
C ILE A 389 6.13 10.54 -47.15
N VAL A 390 5.78 10.00 -48.32
CA VAL A 390 4.41 9.88 -48.79
C VAL A 390 3.98 8.41 -48.88
N GLY A 391 2.69 8.15 -48.69
CA GLY A 391 2.13 6.81 -48.76
C GLY A 391 0.72 6.75 -48.16
N MET A 392 0.02 5.65 -48.41
CA MET A 392 -1.29 5.39 -47.86
C MET A 392 -1.23 5.23 -46.33
N ASN A 393 -2.38 5.30 -45.66
CA ASN A 393 -2.45 4.99 -44.20
C ASN A 393 -2.02 3.53 -43.98
N GLY A 394 -1.20 3.31 -42.96
CA GLY A 394 -0.61 2.01 -42.67
C GLY A 394 0.63 1.63 -43.48
N SER A 395 1.14 2.50 -44.38
CA SER A 395 2.35 2.22 -45.17
C SER A 395 3.68 2.29 -44.40
N GLY A 396 3.68 2.49 -43.11
CA GLY A 396 4.90 2.50 -42.28
C GLY A 396 5.56 3.89 -42.11
N LYS A 397 4.93 4.99 -42.50
CA LYS A 397 5.49 6.34 -42.33
C LYS A 397 5.88 6.69 -40.90
N THR A 398 4.97 6.51 -39.97
CA THR A 398 5.23 6.72 -38.52
C THR A 398 6.27 5.75 -38.00
N THR A 399 6.26 4.48 -38.47
CA THR A 399 7.25 3.46 -38.10
C THR A 399 8.65 3.87 -38.53
N PHE A 400 8.80 4.44 -39.71
CA PHE A 400 10.10 4.98 -40.20
C PHE A 400 10.63 6.05 -39.25
N ILE A 401 9.80 7.01 -38.84
CA ILE A 401 10.19 8.05 -37.86
C ILE A 401 10.52 7.46 -36.49
N LYS A 402 9.73 6.50 -36.00
CA LYS A 402 10.02 5.83 -34.74
C LYS A 402 11.37 5.11 -34.75
N LEU A 403 11.76 4.50 -35.86
CA LEU A 403 13.06 3.86 -36.03
C LEU A 403 14.19 4.89 -36.18
N LEU A 404 13.96 5.96 -36.94
CA LEU A 404 14.92 7.05 -37.09
C LEU A 404 15.26 7.70 -35.74
N CYS A 405 14.26 7.95 -34.90
CA CYS A 405 14.44 8.48 -33.55
C CYS A 405 14.87 7.41 -32.53
N ARG A 406 15.11 6.18 -32.96
CA ARG A 406 15.50 5.06 -32.09
C ARG A 406 14.52 4.82 -30.91
N LEU A 407 13.21 5.05 -31.11
CA LEU A 407 12.18 4.57 -30.19
C LEU A 407 12.03 3.05 -30.26
N TYR A 408 12.45 2.45 -31.38
CA TYR A 408 12.59 1.04 -31.62
C TYR A 408 13.92 0.77 -32.35
N ASP A 409 14.52 -0.36 -32.08
CA ASP A 409 15.61 -0.89 -32.91
C ASP A 409 15.05 -1.73 -34.08
N PRO A 410 15.68 -1.73 -35.25
CA PRO A 410 15.24 -2.55 -36.38
C PRO A 410 15.30 -4.04 -36.05
N THR A 411 14.36 -4.82 -36.63
CA THR A 411 14.37 -6.28 -36.49
C THR A 411 15.49 -6.91 -37.34
N GLU A 412 15.72 -6.34 -38.51
CA GLU A 412 16.77 -6.74 -39.45
C GLU A 412 17.36 -5.51 -40.11
N GLY A 413 18.62 -5.60 -40.54
CA GLY A 413 19.36 -4.46 -41.09
C GLY A 413 19.92 -3.54 -40.02
N GLU A 414 20.38 -2.37 -40.43
CA GLU A 414 20.98 -1.40 -39.53
C GLU A 414 20.67 0.04 -39.98
N ILE A 415 20.63 0.95 -38.99
CA ILE A 415 20.54 2.40 -39.25
C ILE A 415 21.85 3.03 -38.81
N LEU A 416 22.43 3.82 -39.66
CA LEU A 416 23.74 4.43 -39.45
C LEU A 416 23.62 5.95 -39.40
N LEU A 417 24.37 6.57 -38.50
CA LEU A 417 24.67 8.01 -38.51
C LEU A 417 26.16 8.18 -38.84
N ASN A 418 26.49 8.80 -39.96
CA ASN A 418 27.87 8.94 -40.47
C ASN A 418 28.65 7.60 -40.56
N GLY A 419 27.97 6.51 -40.95
CA GLY A 419 28.56 5.18 -41.07
C GLY A 419 28.69 4.38 -39.75
N VAL A 420 28.30 4.97 -38.62
CA VAL A 420 28.28 4.30 -37.32
C VAL A 420 26.85 3.89 -36.97
N ASN A 421 26.66 2.64 -36.59
CA ASN A 421 25.34 2.14 -36.18
C ASN A 421 24.82 2.96 -34.98
N ILE A 422 23.57 3.47 -35.11
CA ILE A 422 22.95 4.33 -34.10
C ILE A 422 22.82 3.65 -32.72
N GLN A 423 22.79 2.34 -32.65
CA GLN A 423 22.76 1.59 -31.39
C GLN A 423 24.02 1.78 -30.54
N LYS A 424 25.16 2.15 -31.14
CA LYS A 424 26.43 2.35 -30.44
C LYS A 424 26.54 3.69 -29.74
N TYR A 425 25.73 4.67 -30.16
CA TYR A 425 25.70 5.98 -29.52
C TYR A 425 25.01 5.92 -28.15
N ASP A 426 25.44 6.80 -27.26
CA ASP A 426 24.70 7.11 -26.06
C ASP A 426 23.26 7.48 -26.43
N TYR A 427 22.31 6.84 -25.74
CA TYR A 427 20.90 6.93 -26.12
C TYR A 427 20.34 8.35 -25.95
N ASP A 428 20.67 9.00 -24.84
CA ASP A 428 20.15 10.34 -24.53
C ASP A 428 20.78 11.39 -25.45
N GLU A 429 22.07 11.26 -25.74
CA GLU A 429 22.73 12.15 -26.72
C GLU A 429 22.16 11.98 -28.12
N TYR A 430 21.95 10.72 -28.56
CA TYR A 430 21.34 10.48 -29.85
C TYR A 430 19.92 11.04 -29.94
N MET A 431 19.11 10.84 -28.93
CA MET A 431 17.74 11.38 -28.86
C MET A 431 17.73 12.92 -28.87
N SER A 432 18.71 13.56 -28.26
CA SER A 432 18.81 15.02 -28.18
C SER A 432 19.00 15.73 -29.52
N ILE A 433 19.42 15.03 -30.58
CA ILE A 433 19.56 15.61 -31.91
C ILE A 433 18.23 15.73 -32.66
N PHE A 434 17.15 15.14 -32.15
CA PHE A 434 15.83 15.19 -32.82
C PHE A 434 14.88 16.14 -32.11
N SER A 435 14.08 16.82 -32.93
CA SER A 435 12.86 17.50 -32.50
C SER A 435 11.71 16.98 -33.35
N VAL A 436 10.75 16.32 -32.73
CA VAL A 436 9.67 15.59 -33.44
C VAL A 436 8.33 16.11 -32.98
N VAL A 437 7.44 16.33 -33.92
CA VAL A 437 6.03 16.62 -33.67
C VAL A 437 5.23 15.46 -34.23
N PHE A 438 4.62 14.68 -33.34
CA PHE A 438 3.69 13.61 -33.70
C PHE A 438 2.29 14.20 -33.93
N GLN A 439 1.48 13.45 -34.66
CA GLN A 439 0.13 13.86 -35.02
C GLN A 439 -0.87 13.59 -33.86
N ASP A 440 -0.53 12.71 -32.92
CA ASP A 440 -1.41 12.21 -31.86
C ASP A 440 -1.18 12.99 -30.55
#